data_69022ef3c6c3673bbe9d564986482bcb
#
_entry.id   69022ef3c6c3673bbe9d564986482bcb
#
_cell.length_a   1.000
_cell.length_b   1.000
_cell.length_c   1.000
_cell.angle_alpha   90.00
_cell.angle_beta   90.00
_cell.angle_gamma   90.00
#
_symmetry.space_group_name_H-M   'P 1'
#
loop_
_entity.id
_entity.type
_entity.pdbx_description
1 polymer ?
#
loop_
_entity_poly.entity_id
_entity_poly.type
_entity_poly.pdbx_seq_one_letter_code
_entity_poly.pdbx_strand_id
1 'polypeptide(L)'
;MSEELEKIPSGIKGFDDITGGGLPKGRPSLISGGPGCGKTLFAMEFIVRGIADHNEPGVFVAFEENIDDLKKNFKSMGFDLDDLVRQKKLVLDHIAIERTEIEETGEYDLEGLFIRLGAMIDEVGAKRIAIDTLETIFSGFKNEGILRSELHRLLHWLKNRGVTAVVTGERGDRSITKYGLEEYVADCVITLDHRLMNQIATRRLRIVKYRGSIHGTDEYPFLISSDGISVLPITSMSLTHKASEERISPGIPRLDTMLGGKGFYRGSSILVSGQAGTGKTSIAATFIDAACGRGEKCLFFIFEESESQILRNMKSIGINLEPWVNSGLLKFHAVRPTEYSLEMHLSVMLKLIGEFKPRVVAVDPISNLYPIGDDIQVRSMLMRLIDYAKSLHITGLFTNLSNDGNYGAYMVEPTEMHVSSLMDAWLVLKNVEGNGERNRAFSIIKSRGMAHSNQLREFVLSDNGIQLLDVYKGREGVFFGSARMAQESGEVDERLRKNEEIDRKKREIESKRKLMEIEIEMLREKYVREEQDMKILIGQDITREKTEAKTMKEIATQRQVDR
;
A
#
# COMPACT_ATOMS: atom_id res chain seq x y z
N MET A 1 44.48 -1.04 7.36
CA MET A 1 43.13 -1.66 7.49
C MET A 1 42.67 -1.30 8.89
N SER A 2 41.62 -0.49 9.02
CA SER A 2 40.99 -0.21 10.34
C SER A 2 40.42 -1.53 10.83
N GLU A 3 40.85 -2.02 11.99
CA GLU A 3 40.21 -3.15 12.65
C GLU A 3 38.78 -2.73 12.93
N GLU A 4 37.83 -3.32 12.20
CA GLU A 4 36.39 -3.17 12.50
C GLU A 4 36.12 -3.76 13.88
N LEU A 5 35.30 -3.07 14.66
CA LEU A 5 34.88 -3.53 15.98
C LEU A 5 34.14 -4.88 15.84
N GLU A 6 34.64 -5.91 16.47
CA GLU A 6 33.99 -7.22 16.50
C GLU A 6 32.66 -7.13 17.26
N LYS A 7 31.57 -7.62 16.66
CA LYS A 7 30.24 -7.64 17.23
C LYS A 7 29.77 -9.07 17.46
N ILE A 8 28.86 -9.22 18.43
CA ILE A 8 28.20 -10.49 18.73
C ILE A 8 26.71 -10.32 18.42
N PRO A 9 26.13 -11.23 17.60
CA PRO A 9 24.70 -11.18 17.32
C PRO A 9 23.87 -11.29 18.61
N SER A 10 22.88 -10.45 18.77
CA SER A 10 21.97 -10.53 19.92
C SER A 10 20.97 -11.67 19.78
N GLY A 11 20.62 -12.03 18.54
CA GLY A 11 19.54 -12.93 18.20
C GLY A 11 18.15 -12.28 18.33
N ILE A 12 18.08 -11.03 18.79
CA ILE A 12 16.84 -10.26 18.88
C ILE A 12 16.47 -9.75 17.48
N LYS A 13 15.30 -10.14 17.01
CA LYS A 13 14.83 -9.86 15.65
C LYS A 13 14.84 -8.36 15.34
N GLY A 14 15.49 -7.96 14.26
CA GLY A 14 15.60 -6.58 13.79
C GLY A 14 16.56 -5.70 14.60
N PHE A 15 17.01 -6.12 15.79
CA PHE A 15 17.98 -5.37 16.58
C PHE A 15 19.38 -5.41 15.95
N ASP A 16 19.81 -6.57 15.48
CA ASP A 16 21.12 -6.74 14.85
C ASP A 16 21.22 -5.95 13.53
N ASP A 17 20.10 -5.71 12.85
CA ASP A 17 20.04 -4.88 11.63
C ASP A 17 20.36 -3.41 11.94
N ILE A 18 19.77 -2.85 13.01
CA ILE A 18 19.95 -1.43 13.39
C ILE A 18 21.30 -1.17 14.06
N THR A 19 21.95 -2.22 14.58
CA THR A 19 23.29 -2.15 15.17
C THR A 19 24.40 -2.55 14.18
N GLY A 20 24.02 -3.06 13.00
CA GLY A 20 24.97 -3.57 12.02
C GLY A 20 25.74 -4.80 12.52
N GLY A 21 25.03 -5.76 13.17
CA GLY A 21 25.58 -7.04 13.58
C GLY A 21 25.53 -7.38 15.07
N GLY A 22 24.81 -6.61 15.90
CA GLY A 22 24.60 -6.92 17.32
C GLY A 22 25.34 -6.04 18.30
N LEU A 23 25.72 -6.57 19.45
CA LEU A 23 26.40 -5.86 20.55
C LEU A 23 27.95 -5.93 20.40
N PRO A 24 28.70 -4.97 21.03
CA PRO A 24 30.16 -4.99 20.98
C PRO A 24 30.71 -6.19 21.76
N LYS A 25 31.41 -7.09 21.08
CA LYS A 25 31.96 -8.33 21.63
C LYS A 25 32.94 -8.07 22.76
N GLY A 26 32.82 -8.81 23.85
CA GLY A 26 33.70 -8.70 25.01
C GLY A 26 33.61 -7.37 25.75
N ARG A 27 32.50 -6.61 25.57
CA ARG A 27 32.31 -5.30 26.18
C ARG A 27 30.95 -5.19 26.85
N PRO A 28 30.81 -4.32 27.87
CA PRO A 28 29.53 -4.09 28.55
C PRO A 28 28.62 -3.17 27.73
N SER A 29 27.37 -3.57 27.61
CA SER A 29 26.25 -2.81 27.05
C SER A 29 25.22 -2.52 28.13
N LEU A 30 24.77 -1.27 28.23
CA LEU A 30 23.77 -0.84 29.18
C LEU A 30 22.39 -0.74 28.50
N ILE A 31 21.39 -1.36 29.13
CA ILE A 31 19.98 -1.26 28.73
C ILE A 31 19.24 -0.47 29.78
N SER A 32 18.88 0.77 29.50
CA SER A 32 18.16 1.64 30.41
C SER A 32 16.69 1.79 30.03
N GLY A 33 15.80 1.90 31.03
CA GLY A 33 14.38 2.14 30.78
C GLY A 33 13.52 2.12 32.03
N GLY A 34 12.29 2.61 31.90
CA GLY A 34 11.29 2.59 32.97
C GLY A 34 10.77 1.20 33.33
N PRO A 35 9.94 1.07 34.37
CA PRO A 35 9.27 -0.18 34.71
C PRO A 35 8.42 -0.72 33.52
N GLY A 36 8.42 -2.04 33.31
CA GLY A 36 7.60 -2.67 32.29
C GLY A 36 7.99 -2.41 30.83
N CYS A 37 9.12 -1.73 30.57
CA CYS A 37 9.57 -1.47 29.20
C CYS A 37 10.24 -2.69 28.51
N GLY A 38 10.61 -3.77 29.26
CA GLY A 38 11.16 -5.01 28.71
C GLY A 38 12.67 -5.20 28.88
N LYS A 39 13.33 -4.50 29.85
CA LYS A 39 14.78 -4.64 30.15
C LYS A 39 15.18 -6.07 30.45
N THR A 40 14.52 -6.68 31.44
CA THR A 40 14.77 -8.07 31.86
C THR A 40 14.59 -9.07 30.70
N LEU A 41 13.54 -8.85 29.89
CA LEU A 41 13.29 -9.68 28.72
C LEU A 41 14.41 -9.53 27.68
N PHE A 42 14.84 -8.30 27.38
CA PHE A 42 15.95 -8.06 26.45
C PHE A 42 17.24 -8.77 26.91
N ALA A 43 17.56 -8.64 28.20
CA ALA A 43 18.76 -9.23 28.79
C ALA A 43 18.69 -10.77 28.76
N MET A 44 17.55 -11.36 29.10
CA MET A 44 17.37 -12.82 29.07
C MET A 44 17.36 -13.35 27.63
N GLU A 45 16.67 -12.68 26.70
CA GLU A 45 16.63 -13.10 25.30
C GLU A 45 18.01 -13.09 24.67
N PHE A 46 18.85 -12.07 24.99
CA PHE A 46 20.26 -12.02 24.58
C PHE A 46 21.04 -13.28 25.02
N ILE A 47 20.80 -13.76 26.25
CA ILE A 47 21.44 -14.99 26.77
C ILE A 47 20.90 -16.23 26.05
N VAL A 48 19.56 -16.40 26.03
CA VAL A 48 18.90 -17.59 25.49
C VAL A 48 19.17 -17.76 24.01
N ARG A 49 19.06 -16.67 23.21
CA ARG A 49 19.39 -16.70 21.77
C ARG A 49 20.88 -17.00 21.53
N GLY A 50 21.77 -16.45 22.37
CA GLY A 50 23.18 -16.80 22.31
C GLY A 50 23.44 -18.28 22.48
N ILE A 51 22.74 -18.92 23.40
CA ILE A 51 22.86 -20.37 23.62
C ILE A 51 22.24 -21.16 22.46
N ALA A 52 21.03 -20.77 22.03
CA ALA A 52 20.29 -21.53 21.02
C ALA A 52 20.90 -21.41 19.62
N ASP A 53 21.23 -20.18 19.20
CA ASP A 53 21.60 -19.89 17.83
C ASP A 53 23.13 -19.94 17.58
N HIS A 54 23.92 -19.69 18.64
CA HIS A 54 25.38 -19.57 18.54
C HIS A 54 26.16 -20.54 19.43
N ASN A 55 25.46 -21.36 20.24
CA ASN A 55 26.05 -22.30 21.20
C ASN A 55 27.02 -21.59 22.18
N GLU A 56 26.69 -20.37 22.59
CA GLU A 56 27.45 -19.56 23.55
C GLU A 56 26.81 -19.65 24.93
N PRO A 57 27.45 -20.34 25.91
CA PRO A 57 26.90 -20.44 27.27
C PRO A 57 26.79 -19.05 27.91
N GLY A 58 25.82 -18.90 28.82
CA GLY A 58 25.55 -17.63 29.44
C GLY A 58 25.26 -17.72 30.94
N VAL A 59 25.38 -16.55 31.59
CA VAL A 59 25.05 -16.36 32.99
C VAL A 59 24.00 -15.23 33.07
N PHE A 60 22.96 -15.45 33.85
CA PHE A 60 21.97 -14.41 34.16
C PHE A 60 21.90 -14.24 35.69
N VAL A 61 22.16 -13.02 36.15
CA VAL A 61 22.14 -12.67 37.56
C VAL A 61 21.01 -11.69 37.82
N ALA A 62 20.05 -12.09 38.64
CA ALA A 62 18.94 -11.24 39.11
C ALA A 62 19.21 -10.74 40.52
N PHE A 63 18.84 -9.47 40.79
CA PHE A 63 18.93 -8.86 42.10
C PHE A 63 17.55 -8.57 42.72
N GLU A 64 16.51 -8.49 41.92
CA GLU A 64 15.17 -8.15 42.37
C GLU A 64 14.22 -9.32 42.31
N GLU A 65 14.24 -10.09 41.22
CA GLU A 65 13.29 -11.20 40.98
C GLU A 65 13.94 -12.55 41.35
N ASN A 66 13.20 -13.40 42.06
CA ASN A 66 13.70 -14.74 42.39
C ASN A 66 13.69 -15.64 41.15
N ILE A 67 14.54 -16.68 41.17
CA ILE A 67 14.77 -17.57 40.01
C ILE A 67 13.52 -18.37 39.61
N ASP A 68 12.72 -18.79 40.58
CA ASP A 68 11.53 -19.61 40.28
C ASP A 68 10.44 -18.79 39.55
N ASP A 69 10.25 -17.54 39.96
CA ASP A 69 9.32 -16.66 39.28
C ASP A 69 9.84 -16.22 37.90
N LEU A 70 11.14 -15.95 37.80
CA LEU A 70 11.80 -15.70 36.52
C LEU A 70 11.57 -16.85 35.53
N LYS A 71 11.81 -18.10 35.94
CA LYS A 71 11.58 -19.30 35.12
C LYS A 71 10.14 -19.43 34.65
N LYS A 72 9.16 -19.22 35.56
CA LYS A 72 7.72 -19.27 35.23
C LYS A 72 7.36 -18.20 34.19
N ASN A 73 7.83 -16.94 34.40
CA ASN A 73 7.56 -15.83 33.53
C ASN A 73 8.11 -16.08 32.12
N PHE A 74 9.35 -16.55 32.01
CA PHE A 74 9.98 -16.82 30.70
C PHE A 74 9.41 -18.06 30.00
N LYS A 75 8.97 -19.06 30.76
CA LYS A 75 8.30 -20.22 30.19
C LYS A 75 6.98 -19.86 29.49
N SER A 76 6.21 -18.92 30.05
CA SER A 76 4.99 -18.42 29.41
C SER A 76 5.25 -17.68 28.09
N MET A 77 6.49 -17.23 27.87
CA MET A 77 6.96 -16.53 26.67
C MET A 77 7.73 -17.46 25.72
N GLY A 78 7.65 -18.78 25.92
CA GLY A 78 8.28 -19.76 25.03
C GLY A 78 9.74 -20.10 25.33
N PHE A 79 10.34 -19.58 26.43
CA PHE A 79 11.72 -19.87 26.81
C PHE A 79 11.79 -20.91 27.93
N ASP A 80 12.32 -22.10 27.64
CA ASP A 80 12.54 -23.15 28.65
C ASP A 80 13.92 -23.02 29.30
N LEU A 81 13.98 -22.19 30.35
CA LEU A 81 15.23 -21.93 31.07
C LEU A 81 15.70 -23.18 31.87
N ASP A 82 14.80 -24.02 32.33
CA ASP A 82 15.15 -25.26 33.07
C ASP A 82 15.90 -26.25 32.19
N ASP A 83 15.54 -26.32 30.92
CA ASP A 83 16.24 -27.19 29.97
C ASP A 83 17.68 -26.71 29.73
N LEU A 84 17.88 -25.38 29.54
CA LEU A 84 19.19 -24.81 29.35
C LEU A 84 20.11 -24.96 30.58
N VAL A 85 19.55 -24.85 31.78
CA VAL A 85 20.29 -25.10 33.03
C VAL A 85 20.69 -26.58 33.14
N ARG A 86 19.78 -27.51 32.82
CA ARG A 86 20.09 -28.97 32.80
C ARG A 86 21.19 -29.30 31.79
N GLN A 87 21.24 -28.64 30.67
CA GLN A 87 22.28 -28.77 29.66
C GLN A 87 23.62 -28.14 30.07
N LYS A 88 23.73 -27.52 31.24
CA LYS A 88 24.89 -26.73 31.71
C LYS A 88 25.34 -25.64 30.72
N LYS A 89 24.39 -25.02 30.04
CA LYS A 89 24.63 -23.91 29.12
C LYS A 89 24.18 -22.56 29.72
N LEU A 90 23.37 -22.60 30.77
CA LEU A 90 22.85 -21.44 31.47
C LEU A 90 23.06 -21.60 32.98
N VAL A 91 23.64 -20.57 33.61
CA VAL A 91 23.61 -20.39 35.05
C VAL A 91 22.63 -19.26 35.38
N LEU A 92 21.69 -19.53 36.28
CA LEU A 92 20.77 -18.51 36.83
C LEU A 92 21.07 -18.36 38.31
N ASP A 93 21.31 -17.14 38.75
CA ASP A 93 21.55 -16.85 40.16
C ASP A 93 20.76 -15.62 40.61
N HIS A 94 20.27 -15.69 41.86
CA HIS A 94 19.64 -14.56 42.54
C HIS A 94 20.53 -14.14 43.71
N ILE A 95 20.97 -12.88 43.66
CA ILE A 95 21.83 -12.30 44.70
C ILE A 95 21.02 -11.29 45.52
N ALA A 96 20.56 -11.72 46.69
CA ALA A 96 19.91 -10.81 47.65
C ALA A 96 20.98 -9.96 48.33
N ILE A 97 20.81 -8.63 48.25
CA ILE A 97 21.67 -7.68 48.98
C ILE A 97 20.91 -7.24 50.24
N GLU A 98 21.34 -7.74 51.41
CA GLU A 98 20.74 -7.37 52.69
C GLU A 98 21.28 -6.00 53.13
N ARG A 99 20.38 -5.04 53.34
CA ARG A 99 20.74 -3.68 53.76
C ARG A 99 21.44 -3.61 55.12
N THR A 100 21.23 -4.59 55.98
CA THR A 100 21.85 -4.74 57.28
C THR A 100 23.36 -4.96 57.22
N GLU A 101 23.88 -5.69 56.22
CA GLU A 101 25.32 -5.90 56.05
C GLU A 101 26.07 -4.63 55.61
N ILE A 102 25.40 -3.71 54.94
CA ILE A 102 25.96 -2.44 54.46
C ILE A 102 26.14 -1.41 55.60
N GLU A 103 25.27 -1.45 56.61
CA GLU A 103 25.31 -0.51 57.75
C GLU A 103 26.36 -0.87 58.81
N GLU A 104 26.71 -2.15 58.98
CA GLU A 104 27.66 -2.60 59.99
C GLU A 104 29.12 -2.46 59.59
N THR A 105 29.48 -2.52 58.30
CA THR A 105 30.89 -2.51 57.86
C THR A 105 31.39 -1.17 57.33
N GLY A 106 30.51 -0.20 57.06
CA GLY A 106 30.90 1.17 56.64
C GLY A 106 31.52 1.30 55.24
N GLU A 107 31.97 0.23 54.62
CA GLU A 107 32.51 0.16 53.27
C GLU A 107 31.94 -1.07 52.56
N TYR A 108 31.01 -0.87 51.64
CA TYR A 108 30.51 -1.94 50.76
C TYR A 108 31.55 -2.20 49.68
N ASP A 109 32.16 -3.41 49.70
CA ASP A 109 33.12 -3.86 48.69
C ASP A 109 32.47 -4.85 47.72
N LEU A 110 32.54 -4.58 46.41
CA LEU A 110 32.05 -5.47 45.37
C LEU A 110 32.93 -6.73 45.14
N GLU A 111 34.02 -6.93 45.96
CA GLU A 111 34.94 -8.05 45.76
C GLU A 111 34.24 -9.43 45.85
N GLY A 112 33.34 -9.61 46.83
CA GLY A 112 32.53 -10.79 46.97
C GLY A 112 31.63 -11.06 45.76
N LEU A 113 31.06 -10.00 45.17
CA LEU A 113 30.28 -10.09 43.95
C LEU A 113 31.18 -10.53 42.78
N PHE A 114 32.38 -9.98 42.62
CA PHE A 114 33.27 -10.36 41.52
C PHE A 114 33.71 -11.81 41.63
N ILE A 115 33.98 -12.32 42.83
CA ILE A 115 34.34 -13.74 43.04
C ILE A 115 33.16 -14.64 42.62
N ARG A 116 31.94 -14.30 43.05
CA ARG A 116 30.73 -15.08 42.71
C ARG A 116 30.42 -15.07 41.21
N LEU A 117 30.44 -13.87 40.58
CA LEU A 117 30.29 -13.74 39.13
C LEU A 117 31.39 -14.53 38.37
N GLY A 118 32.65 -14.47 38.83
CA GLY A 118 33.76 -15.20 38.25
C GLY A 118 33.54 -16.71 38.30
N ALA A 119 33.12 -17.26 39.45
CA ALA A 119 32.84 -18.68 39.62
C ALA A 119 31.74 -19.15 38.66
N MET A 120 30.64 -18.39 38.53
CA MET A 120 29.56 -18.71 37.58
C MET A 120 30.00 -18.67 36.12
N ILE A 121 30.78 -17.69 35.73
CA ILE A 121 31.34 -17.57 34.38
C ILE A 121 32.22 -18.79 34.06
N ASP A 122 33.10 -19.15 35.02
CA ASP A 122 34.03 -20.27 34.85
C ASP A 122 33.33 -21.64 34.85
N GLU A 123 32.22 -21.80 35.63
CA GLU A 123 31.43 -23.04 35.72
C GLU A 123 30.91 -23.50 34.34
N VAL A 124 30.39 -22.61 33.53
CA VAL A 124 29.80 -22.97 32.20
C VAL A 124 30.65 -22.49 31.04
N GLY A 125 31.77 -21.81 31.31
CA GLY A 125 32.59 -21.19 30.28
C GLY A 125 31.85 -20.08 29.54
N ALA A 126 31.12 -19.26 30.30
CA ALA A 126 30.18 -18.29 29.74
C ALA A 126 30.89 -17.29 28.78
N LYS A 127 30.20 -17.03 27.65
CA LYS A 127 30.56 -15.97 26.68
C LYS A 127 29.68 -14.75 26.84
N ARG A 128 28.50 -14.93 27.43
CA ARG A 128 27.50 -13.88 27.64
C ARG A 128 27.13 -13.82 29.11
N ILE A 129 26.94 -12.60 29.63
CA ILE A 129 26.44 -12.38 30.97
C ILE A 129 25.38 -11.26 30.96
N ALA A 130 24.31 -11.46 31.72
CA ALA A 130 23.32 -10.44 31.99
C ALA A 130 23.24 -10.15 33.50
N ILE A 131 23.17 -8.87 33.86
CA ILE A 131 23.08 -8.37 35.23
C ILE A 131 21.82 -7.48 35.32
N ASP A 132 20.82 -7.91 36.12
CA ASP A 132 19.50 -7.27 36.22
C ASP A 132 19.09 -7.06 37.69
N THR A 133 19.14 -5.85 38.32
CA THR A 133 19.47 -4.54 37.75
C THR A 133 20.59 -3.88 38.57
N LEU A 134 21.28 -2.87 38.01
CA LEU A 134 22.36 -2.15 38.68
C LEU A 134 21.90 -1.39 39.94
N GLU A 135 20.69 -0.88 39.93
CA GLU A 135 20.17 -0.05 41.01
C GLU A 135 20.18 -0.76 42.34
N THR A 136 19.90 -2.05 42.33
CA THR A 136 19.89 -2.85 43.57
C THR A 136 21.30 -3.00 44.13
N ILE A 137 22.31 -3.20 43.27
CA ILE A 137 23.73 -3.25 43.66
C ILE A 137 24.16 -1.93 44.30
N PHE A 138 23.71 -0.82 43.73
CA PHE A 138 24.19 0.53 44.10
C PHE A 138 23.30 1.26 45.08
N SER A 139 22.15 0.69 45.49
CA SER A 139 21.23 1.31 46.47
C SER A 139 21.85 1.58 47.83
N GLY A 140 22.95 0.88 48.16
CA GLY A 140 23.68 1.06 49.42
C GLY A 140 24.70 2.20 49.41
N PHE A 141 25.08 2.73 48.26
CA PHE A 141 26.11 3.76 48.15
C PHE A 141 25.49 5.17 48.35
N LYS A 142 25.92 5.89 49.40
CA LYS A 142 25.48 7.27 49.70
C LYS A 142 26.28 8.34 48.93
N ASN A 143 27.43 7.99 48.42
CA ASN A 143 28.36 8.90 47.75
C ASN A 143 28.46 8.60 46.24
N GLU A 144 28.06 9.55 45.40
CA GLU A 144 28.09 9.41 43.92
C GLU A 144 29.52 9.17 43.36
N GLY A 145 30.56 9.68 44.02
CA GLY A 145 31.95 9.46 43.61
C GLY A 145 32.38 8.00 43.79
N ILE A 146 31.99 7.39 44.92
CA ILE A 146 32.24 5.97 45.19
C ILE A 146 31.42 5.12 44.20
N LEU A 147 30.14 5.43 44.05
CA LEU A 147 29.26 4.77 43.09
C LEU A 147 29.89 4.73 41.70
N ARG A 148 30.37 5.86 41.21
CA ARG A 148 31.02 5.96 39.89
C ARG A 148 32.28 5.08 39.79
N SER A 149 33.09 5.07 40.84
CA SER A 149 34.31 4.27 40.88
C SER A 149 34.01 2.78 40.85
N GLU A 150 33.03 2.31 41.64
CA GLU A 150 32.64 0.90 41.69
C GLU A 150 31.94 0.44 40.41
N LEU A 151 31.11 1.28 39.81
CA LEU A 151 30.52 1.02 38.50
C LEU A 151 31.61 0.86 37.42
N HIS A 152 32.59 1.77 37.40
CA HIS A 152 33.72 1.69 36.50
C HIS A 152 34.53 0.37 36.71
N ARG A 153 34.74 0.01 37.99
CA ARG A 153 35.45 -1.22 38.40
C ARG A 153 34.69 -2.46 37.91
N LEU A 154 33.36 -2.52 38.07
CA LEU A 154 32.53 -3.62 37.60
C LEU A 154 32.58 -3.77 36.08
N LEU A 155 32.33 -2.71 35.32
CA LEU A 155 32.34 -2.77 33.87
C LEU A 155 33.72 -3.06 33.28
N HIS A 156 34.81 -2.57 33.94
CA HIS A 156 36.17 -2.89 33.55
C HIS A 156 36.51 -4.35 33.87
N TRP A 157 36.09 -4.90 34.99
CA TRP A 157 36.27 -6.28 35.36
C TRP A 157 35.58 -7.23 34.35
N LEU A 158 34.31 -6.95 33.99
CA LEU A 158 33.60 -7.71 32.96
C LEU A 158 34.36 -7.71 31.61
N LYS A 159 34.86 -6.55 31.21
CA LYS A 159 35.66 -6.40 29.98
C LYS A 159 36.94 -7.22 30.02
N ASN A 160 37.65 -7.22 31.15
CA ASN A 160 38.89 -8.00 31.32
C ASN A 160 38.66 -9.51 31.31
N ARG A 161 37.46 -9.97 31.72
CA ARG A 161 37.04 -11.37 31.58
C ARG A 161 36.72 -11.77 30.15
N GLY A 162 36.64 -10.83 29.21
CA GLY A 162 36.32 -11.09 27.80
C GLY A 162 34.91 -11.55 27.53
N VAL A 163 33.98 -11.39 28.49
CA VAL A 163 32.57 -11.73 28.33
C VAL A 163 31.82 -10.54 27.75
N THR A 164 30.85 -10.82 26.88
CA THR A 164 29.90 -9.77 26.43
C THR A 164 28.80 -9.61 27.47
N ALA A 165 28.74 -8.43 28.05
CA ALA A 165 27.82 -8.18 29.16
C ALA A 165 26.65 -7.29 28.73
N VAL A 166 25.45 -7.66 29.13
CA VAL A 166 24.25 -6.81 29.13
C VAL A 166 23.94 -6.48 30.59
N VAL A 167 23.87 -5.20 30.88
CA VAL A 167 23.56 -4.71 32.21
C VAL A 167 22.32 -3.85 32.12
N THR A 168 21.33 -4.09 32.94
CA THR A 168 20.08 -3.28 32.94
C THR A 168 20.14 -2.20 34.00
N GLY A 169 19.46 -1.08 33.70
CA GLY A 169 19.38 0.05 34.60
C GLY A 169 18.04 0.78 34.51
N GLU A 170 17.64 1.42 35.60
CA GLU A 170 16.44 2.26 35.64
C GLU A 170 16.69 3.63 34.99
N ARG A 171 15.65 4.17 34.37
CA ARG A 171 15.68 5.53 33.84
C ARG A 171 15.53 6.53 34.93
N GLY A 172 16.31 7.62 34.89
CA GLY A 172 16.14 8.79 35.76
C GLY A 172 15.07 9.76 35.22
N ASP A 173 14.59 10.67 36.08
CA ASP A 173 13.54 11.64 35.68
C ASP A 173 13.98 12.58 34.56
N ARG A 174 15.27 12.95 34.49
CA ARG A 174 15.82 13.87 33.48
C ARG A 174 17.12 13.38 32.85
N SER A 175 17.55 12.16 33.18
CA SER A 175 18.74 11.50 32.69
C SER A 175 18.39 10.16 32.05
N ILE A 176 19.31 9.60 31.26
CA ILE A 176 19.14 8.30 30.63
C ILE A 176 19.08 7.19 31.68
N THR A 177 19.88 7.32 32.73
CA THR A 177 19.95 6.40 33.87
C THR A 177 19.67 7.14 35.18
N LYS A 178 19.30 6.41 36.22
CA LYS A 178 18.88 6.96 37.50
C LYS A 178 19.96 7.86 38.16
N TYR A 179 21.23 7.44 38.05
CA TYR A 179 22.35 8.16 38.61
C TYR A 179 23.09 9.06 37.59
N GLY A 180 22.76 8.94 36.28
CA GLY A 180 23.38 9.75 35.22
C GLY A 180 24.87 9.47 34.97
N LEU A 181 25.38 8.34 35.46
CA LEU A 181 26.79 8.00 35.44
C LEU A 181 27.09 6.80 34.53
N GLU A 182 26.18 5.84 34.49
CA GLU A 182 26.33 4.53 33.84
C GLU A 182 26.52 4.69 32.33
N GLU A 183 25.86 5.65 31.73
CA GLU A 183 25.94 5.94 30.29
C GLU A 183 27.34 6.42 29.86
N TYR A 184 28.13 6.99 30.78
CA TYR A 184 29.49 7.44 30.43
C TYR A 184 30.50 6.31 30.44
N VAL A 185 30.25 5.24 31.18
CA VAL A 185 31.19 4.13 31.37
C VAL A 185 30.95 3.00 30.38
N ALA A 186 29.69 2.68 30.06
CA ALA A 186 29.36 1.63 29.12
C ALA A 186 29.81 1.95 27.68
N ASP A 187 30.22 0.92 26.93
CA ASP A 187 30.63 1.06 25.53
C ASP A 187 29.44 1.15 24.57
N CYS A 188 28.30 0.55 24.90
CA CYS A 188 27.03 0.66 24.20
C CYS A 188 25.91 1.03 25.21
N VAL A 189 25.04 1.95 24.83
CA VAL A 189 23.91 2.40 25.66
C VAL A 189 22.65 2.39 24.82
N ILE A 190 21.65 1.64 25.29
CA ILE A 190 20.37 1.47 24.66
C ILE A 190 19.28 1.90 25.64
N THR A 191 18.32 2.67 25.18
CA THR A 191 17.16 3.05 25.99
C THR A 191 15.91 2.34 25.48
N LEU A 192 15.15 1.80 26.42
CA LEU A 192 13.82 1.24 26.18
C LEU A 192 12.79 2.16 26.81
N ASP A 193 11.77 2.54 26.07
CA ASP A 193 10.71 3.43 26.50
C ASP A 193 9.34 2.79 26.26
N HIS A 194 8.42 3.01 27.23
CA HIS A 194 7.05 2.55 27.14
C HIS A 194 6.13 3.76 27.32
N ARG A 195 5.56 4.23 26.21
CA ARG A 195 4.71 5.42 26.15
C ARG A 195 3.26 5.04 26.00
N LEU A 196 2.40 5.75 26.70
CA LEU A 196 0.96 5.68 26.53
C LEU A 196 0.50 6.96 25.80
N MET A 197 0.01 6.82 24.57
CA MET A 197 -0.56 7.91 23.79
C MET A 197 -1.96 7.51 23.32
N ASN A 198 -2.95 8.38 23.56
CA ASN A 198 -4.35 8.11 23.15
C ASN A 198 -4.87 6.73 23.61
N GLN A 199 -4.54 6.32 24.84
CA GLN A 199 -4.88 5.01 25.43
C GLN A 199 -4.19 3.79 24.77
N ILE A 200 -3.28 4.02 23.82
CA ILE A 200 -2.53 2.97 23.13
C ILE A 200 -1.08 3.00 23.62
N ALA A 201 -0.61 1.84 24.06
CA ALA A 201 0.76 1.67 24.54
C ALA A 201 1.71 1.38 23.37
N THR A 202 2.80 2.13 23.29
CA THR A 202 3.87 1.89 22.33
C THR A 202 5.19 1.70 23.04
N ARG A 203 6.01 0.75 22.58
CA ARG A 203 7.38 0.56 23.07
C ARG A 203 8.36 1.00 22.01
N ARG A 204 9.41 1.73 22.44
CA ARG A 204 10.46 2.23 21.54
C ARG A 204 11.84 1.94 22.10
N LEU A 205 12.75 1.62 21.22
CA LEU A 205 14.16 1.40 21.50
C LEU A 205 14.99 2.46 20.78
N ARG A 206 15.99 3.00 21.46
CA ARG A 206 16.96 3.92 20.86
C ARG A 206 18.38 3.54 21.28
N ILE A 207 19.29 3.55 20.32
CA ILE A 207 20.73 3.43 20.58
C ILE A 207 21.26 4.82 20.81
N VAL A 208 21.63 5.12 22.06
CA VAL A 208 22.11 6.45 22.44
C VAL A 208 23.60 6.59 22.19
N LYS A 209 24.32 5.47 22.35
CA LYS A 209 25.78 5.44 22.24
C LYS A 209 26.22 4.06 21.76
N TYR A 210 27.18 4.04 20.84
CA TYR A 210 27.85 2.82 20.42
C TYR A 210 29.30 3.16 20.03
N ARG A 211 30.27 2.90 20.93
CA ARG A 211 31.67 3.25 20.71
C ARG A 211 32.30 2.38 19.63
N GLY A 212 32.90 3.00 18.64
CA GLY A 212 33.64 2.31 17.58
C GLY A 212 32.78 1.71 16.46
N SER A 213 31.48 2.03 16.41
CA SER A 213 30.59 1.57 15.34
C SER A 213 29.59 2.61 14.93
N ILE A 214 29.23 2.60 13.64
CA ILE A 214 28.05 3.29 13.13
C ILE A 214 26.82 2.50 13.58
N HIS A 215 25.76 3.18 13.97
CA HIS A 215 24.48 2.61 14.40
C HIS A 215 23.32 3.51 13.99
N GLY A 216 22.12 2.96 13.99
CA GLY A 216 20.90 3.75 13.81
C GLY A 216 20.68 4.72 14.98
N THR A 217 20.41 5.99 14.67
CA THR A 217 20.24 7.06 15.67
C THR A 217 18.80 7.36 16.01
N ASP A 218 17.86 6.75 15.29
CA ASP A 218 16.42 6.97 15.42
C ASP A 218 15.82 6.23 16.64
N GLU A 219 14.56 6.51 16.94
CA GLU A 219 13.75 5.71 17.85
C GLU A 219 13.07 4.60 17.06
N TYR A 220 13.35 3.35 17.40
CA TYR A 220 12.80 2.17 16.74
C TYR A 220 11.65 1.59 17.55
N PRO A 221 10.46 1.46 17.00
CA PRO A 221 9.38 0.75 17.67
C PRO A 221 9.75 -0.73 17.80
N PHE A 222 9.37 -1.34 18.92
CA PHE A 222 9.53 -2.77 19.13
C PHE A 222 8.32 -3.37 19.82
N LEU A 223 8.15 -4.66 19.63
CA LEU A 223 7.05 -5.45 20.16
C LEU A 223 7.58 -6.55 21.08
N ILE A 224 6.76 -6.88 22.07
CA ILE A 224 6.94 -8.06 22.90
C ILE A 224 5.80 -9.02 22.54
N SER A 225 6.15 -10.23 22.14
CA SER A 225 5.22 -11.30 21.78
C SER A 225 5.63 -12.60 22.42
N SER A 226 4.89 -13.69 22.17
CA SER A 226 5.29 -15.05 22.56
C SER A 226 6.63 -15.50 21.96
N ASP A 227 7.09 -14.85 20.91
CA ASP A 227 8.36 -15.17 20.24
C ASP A 227 9.53 -14.28 20.73
N GLY A 228 9.32 -13.46 21.76
CA GLY A 228 10.29 -12.50 22.31
C GLY A 228 10.13 -11.09 21.78
N ILE A 229 11.23 -10.34 21.76
CA ILE A 229 11.32 -8.97 21.28
C ILE A 229 11.50 -8.93 19.75
N SER A 230 10.73 -8.08 19.08
CA SER A 230 10.91 -7.80 17.67
C SER A 230 11.04 -6.30 17.46
N VAL A 231 12.22 -5.84 17.06
CA VAL A 231 12.49 -4.44 16.70
C VAL A 231 12.11 -4.24 15.24
N LEU A 232 11.38 -3.17 14.95
CA LEU A 232 11.01 -2.79 13.59
C LEU A 232 12.03 -1.78 13.06
N PRO A 233 12.94 -2.17 12.17
CA PRO A 233 13.89 -1.22 11.61
C PRO A 233 13.16 -0.10 10.89
N ILE A 234 13.47 1.17 11.23
CA ILE A 234 12.95 2.34 10.52
C ILE A 234 13.70 2.52 9.19
N THR A 235 14.82 1.84 9.03
CA THR A 235 15.63 1.94 7.84
C THR A 235 14.78 1.70 6.61
N SER A 236 14.64 2.77 5.81
CA SER A 236 14.19 2.67 4.44
C SER A 236 14.94 1.52 3.79
N MET A 237 14.22 0.47 3.43
CA MET A 237 14.80 -0.57 2.57
C MET A 237 15.39 0.18 1.37
N SER A 238 16.64 -0.08 1.07
CA SER A 238 17.34 0.64 -0.01
C SER A 238 16.48 0.59 -1.28
N LEU A 239 16.31 1.72 -1.96
CA LEU A 239 15.55 1.84 -3.22
C LEU A 239 16.20 1.04 -4.39
N THR A 240 16.97 0.00 -4.08
CA THR A 240 17.77 -0.80 -5.03
C THR A 240 17.00 -1.96 -5.68
N HIS A 241 15.70 -2.11 -5.41
CA HIS A 241 14.89 -3.16 -6.05
C HIS A 241 14.69 -2.87 -7.54
N LYS A 242 14.80 -3.89 -8.37
CA LYS A 242 14.49 -3.79 -9.81
C LYS A 242 12.99 -3.64 -10.01
N ALA A 243 12.58 -2.65 -10.80
CA ALA A 243 11.19 -2.50 -11.19
C ALA A 243 10.76 -3.64 -12.14
N SER A 244 9.56 -4.19 -11.94
CA SER A 244 9.01 -5.20 -12.83
C SER A 244 8.36 -4.55 -14.07
N GLU A 245 8.55 -5.14 -15.25
CA GLU A 245 7.86 -4.75 -16.48
C GLU A 245 6.54 -5.53 -16.69
N GLU A 246 6.29 -6.55 -15.87
CA GLU A 246 5.07 -7.35 -15.92
C GLU A 246 3.84 -6.48 -15.61
N ARG A 247 2.79 -6.65 -16.40
CA ARG A 247 1.51 -5.95 -16.23
C ARG A 247 0.44 -6.94 -15.78
N ILE A 248 -0.37 -6.52 -14.81
CA ILE A 248 -1.43 -7.35 -14.23
C ILE A 248 -2.78 -6.65 -14.33
N SER A 249 -3.78 -7.38 -14.80
CA SER A 249 -5.15 -6.89 -14.88
C SER A 249 -5.80 -6.78 -13.50
N PRO A 250 -6.51 -5.67 -13.20
CA PRO A 250 -7.37 -5.54 -12.03
C PRO A 250 -8.69 -6.33 -12.12
N GLY A 251 -8.93 -7.06 -13.20
CA GLY A 251 -10.20 -7.80 -13.39
C GLY A 251 -11.35 -6.94 -13.92
N ILE A 252 -11.10 -5.70 -14.30
CA ILE A 252 -12.08 -4.77 -14.88
C ILE A 252 -11.61 -4.42 -16.30
N PRO A 253 -12.17 -5.04 -17.37
CA PRO A 253 -11.65 -4.92 -18.74
C PRO A 253 -11.57 -3.47 -19.24
N ARG A 254 -12.54 -2.64 -18.87
CA ARG A 254 -12.53 -1.22 -19.24
C ARG A 254 -11.42 -0.44 -18.52
N LEU A 255 -11.10 -0.80 -17.27
CA LEU A 255 -9.98 -0.20 -16.54
C LEU A 255 -8.65 -0.59 -17.18
N ASP A 256 -8.49 -1.84 -17.63
CA ASP A 256 -7.33 -2.25 -18.43
C ASP A 256 -7.14 -1.38 -19.65
N THR A 257 -8.23 -1.13 -20.40
CA THR A 257 -8.21 -0.23 -21.57
C THR A 257 -7.79 1.18 -21.20
N MET A 258 -8.29 1.71 -20.09
CA MET A 258 -7.94 3.04 -19.58
C MET A 258 -6.46 3.14 -19.14
N LEU A 259 -5.84 2.02 -18.83
CA LEU A 259 -4.42 1.87 -18.45
C LEU A 259 -3.55 1.37 -19.64
N GLY A 260 -3.96 1.61 -20.88
CA GLY A 260 -3.22 1.20 -22.07
C GLY A 260 -3.34 -0.28 -22.42
N GLY A 261 -4.42 -0.93 -22.00
CA GLY A 261 -4.82 -2.29 -22.39
C GLY A 261 -4.20 -3.44 -21.59
N LYS A 262 -3.39 -3.16 -20.55
CA LYS A 262 -2.61 -4.20 -19.84
C LYS A 262 -2.72 -4.19 -18.31
N GLY A 263 -3.47 -3.26 -17.70
CA GLY A 263 -3.58 -3.12 -16.24
C GLY A 263 -2.36 -2.42 -15.59
N PHE A 264 -2.06 -2.73 -14.32
CA PHE A 264 -1.00 -2.10 -13.53
C PHE A 264 0.35 -2.83 -13.67
N TYR A 265 1.45 -2.15 -13.39
CA TYR A 265 2.73 -2.83 -13.21
C TYR A 265 2.73 -3.67 -11.93
N ARG A 266 3.32 -4.87 -11.98
CA ARG A 266 3.52 -5.70 -10.80
C ARG A 266 4.45 -5.00 -9.80
N GLY A 267 4.09 -5.06 -8.51
CA GLY A 267 4.80 -4.33 -7.46
C GLY A 267 4.38 -2.88 -7.32
N SER A 268 3.37 -2.41 -8.09
CA SER A 268 2.82 -1.06 -7.90
C SER A 268 1.98 -0.94 -6.64
N SER A 269 1.99 0.25 -6.06
CA SER A 269 1.06 0.67 -5.01
C SER A 269 -0.09 1.49 -5.61
N ILE A 270 -1.32 1.03 -5.39
CA ILE A 270 -2.54 1.57 -5.99
C ILE A 270 -3.43 2.13 -4.89
N LEU A 271 -3.82 3.39 -4.99
CA LEU A 271 -4.79 4.04 -4.10
C LEU A 271 -6.16 4.10 -4.78
N VAL A 272 -7.20 3.68 -4.06
CA VAL A 272 -8.60 3.86 -4.44
C VAL A 272 -9.26 4.75 -3.40
N SER A 273 -9.50 6.01 -3.73
CA SER A 273 -10.15 6.96 -2.82
C SER A 273 -11.59 7.26 -3.23
N GLY A 274 -12.41 7.63 -2.26
CA GLY A 274 -13.79 8.02 -2.50
C GLY A 274 -14.65 7.97 -1.24
N GLN A 275 -15.84 8.56 -1.33
CA GLN A 275 -16.82 8.63 -0.25
C GLN A 275 -17.30 7.25 0.20
N ALA A 276 -17.96 7.18 1.36
CA ALA A 276 -18.61 5.95 1.82
C ALA A 276 -19.63 5.44 0.78
N GLY A 277 -19.68 4.13 0.58
CA GLY A 277 -20.63 3.49 -0.34
C GLY A 277 -20.35 3.68 -1.84
N THR A 278 -19.21 4.25 -2.24
CA THR A 278 -18.86 4.42 -3.65
C THR A 278 -18.39 3.15 -4.35
N GLY A 279 -18.04 2.08 -3.62
CA GLY A 279 -17.58 0.80 -4.19
C GLY A 279 -16.06 0.56 -4.14
N LYS A 280 -15.34 1.22 -3.23
CA LYS A 280 -13.89 1.01 -3.03
C LYS A 280 -13.54 -0.44 -2.73
N THR A 281 -14.22 -1.02 -1.73
CA THR A 281 -14.09 -2.43 -1.33
C THR A 281 -14.39 -3.38 -2.50
N SER A 282 -15.38 -3.03 -3.34
CA SER A 282 -15.71 -3.82 -4.54
C SER A 282 -14.58 -3.84 -5.56
N ILE A 283 -13.87 -2.71 -5.76
CA ILE A 283 -12.67 -2.67 -6.61
C ILE A 283 -11.56 -3.55 -6.03
N ALA A 284 -11.32 -3.47 -4.70
CA ALA A 284 -10.31 -4.30 -4.03
C ALA A 284 -10.65 -5.79 -4.16
N ALA A 285 -11.91 -6.17 -3.95
CA ALA A 285 -12.39 -7.54 -4.07
C ALA A 285 -12.27 -8.07 -5.51
N THR A 286 -12.63 -7.26 -6.52
CA THR A 286 -12.48 -7.64 -7.93
C THR A 286 -11.01 -7.87 -8.31
N PHE A 287 -10.12 -7.01 -7.79
CA PHE A 287 -8.68 -7.17 -8.04
C PHE A 287 -8.14 -8.45 -7.41
N ILE A 288 -8.58 -8.78 -6.18
CA ILE A 288 -8.25 -10.03 -5.48
C ILE A 288 -8.80 -11.22 -6.26
N ASP A 289 -10.06 -11.18 -6.68
CA ASP A 289 -10.69 -12.25 -7.46
C ASP A 289 -9.92 -12.56 -8.74
N ALA A 290 -9.56 -11.51 -9.50
CA ALA A 290 -8.75 -11.64 -10.71
C ALA A 290 -7.35 -12.19 -10.43
N ALA A 291 -6.71 -11.81 -9.32
CA ALA A 291 -5.39 -12.31 -8.93
C ALA A 291 -5.46 -13.79 -8.51
N CYS A 292 -6.45 -14.17 -7.68
CA CYS A 292 -6.67 -15.56 -7.30
C CYS A 292 -7.03 -16.42 -8.52
N GLY A 293 -7.80 -15.89 -9.48
CA GLY A 293 -8.09 -16.55 -10.75
C GLY A 293 -6.85 -16.83 -11.61
N ARG A 294 -5.76 -16.07 -11.42
CA ARG A 294 -4.44 -16.34 -12.01
C ARG A 294 -3.59 -17.33 -11.19
N GLY A 295 -4.11 -17.85 -10.06
CA GLY A 295 -3.39 -18.74 -9.13
C GLY A 295 -2.46 -17.98 -8.17
N GLU A 296 -2.63 -16.68 -8.01
CA GLU A 296 -1.80 -15.84 -7.14
C GLU A 296 -2.36 -15.82 -5.72
N LYS A 297 -1.49 -15.93 -4.70
CA LYS A 297 -1.89 -15.75 -3.32
C LYS A 297 -2.19 -14.29 -3.02
N CYS A 298 -3.29 -14.03 -2.33
CA CYS A 298 -3.76 -12.70 -1.97
C CYS A 298 -3.98 -12.60 -0.46
N LEU A 299 -3.56 -11.48 0.13
CA LEU A 299 -3.77 -11.17 1.55
C LEU A 299 -4.61 -9.90 1.65
N PHE A 300 -5.74 -9.97 2.38
CA PHE A 300 -6.67 -8.87 2.51
C PHE A 300 -6.76 -8.42 3.97
N PHE A 301 -6.21 -7.25 4.28
CA PHE A 301 -6.33 -6.59 5.58
C PHE A 301 -7.60 -5.74 5.61
N ILE A 302 -8.46 -6.00 6.60
CA ILE A 302 -9.76 -5.33 6.73
C ILE A 302 -9.84 -4.68 8.10
N PHE A 303 -10.17 -3.39 8.13
CA PHE A 303 -10.24 -2.59 9.36
C PHE A 303 -11.67 -2.17 9.76
N GLU A 304 -12.65 -2.44 8.93
CA GLU A 304 -14.04 -1.99 9.14
C GLU A 304 -15.05 -3.13 9.21
N GLU A 305 -14.97 -4.08 8.30
CA GLU A 305 -15.91 -5.19 8.18
C GLU A 305 -15.26 -6.52 8.61
N SER A 306 -16.08 -7.53 8.93
CA SER A 306 -15.59 -8.90 9.13
C SER A 306 -15.42 -9.63 7.79
N GLU A 307 -14.63 -10.71 7.78
CA GLU A 307 -14.47 -11.59 6.62
C GLU A 307 -15.83 -12.08 6.09
N SER A 308 -16.72 -12.54 6.96
CA SER A 308 -18.04 -13.03 6.57
C SER A 308 -18.93 -11.95 5.95
N GLN A 309 -18.82 -10.69 6.41
CA GLN A 309 -19.53 -9.57 5.81
C GLN A 309 -19.01 -9.28 4.41
N ILE A 310 -17.70 -9.23 4.22
CA ILE A 310 -17.09 -9.02 2.89
C ILE A 310 -17.51 -10.13 1.92
N LEU A 311 -17.40 -11.40 2.32
CA LEU A 311 -17.81 -12.53 1.47
C LEU A 311 -19.27 -12.41 1.02
N ARG A 312 -20.17 -12.16 1.97
CA ARG A 312 -21.61 -11.98 1.70
C ARG A 312 -21.86 -10.78 0.77
N ASN A 313 -21.28 -9.61 1.10
CA ASN A 313 -21.52 -8.37 0.38
C ASN A 313 -20.96 -8.46 -1.05
N MET A 314 -19.80 -9.07 -1.26
CA MET A 314 -19.23 -9.24 -2.59
C MET A 314 -20.01 -10.26 -3.43
N LYS A 315 -20.50 -11.33 -2.81
CA LYS A 315 -21.34 -12.33 -3.49
C LYS A 315 -22.64 -11.71 -4.03
N SER A 316 -23.22 -10.73 -3.32
CA SER A 316 -24.45 -10.05 -3.76
C SER A 316 -24.28 -9.20 -5.03
N ILE A 317 -23.06 -8.90 -5.43
CA ILE A 317 -22.72 -8.16 -6.65
C ILE A 317 -21.94 -9.04 -7.66
N GLY A 318 -22.08 -10.37 -7.55
CA GLY A 318 -21.47 -11.32 -8.50
C GLY A 318 -19.99 -11.61 -8.30
N ILE A 319 -19.36 -11.14 -7.20
CA ILE A 319 -17.94 -11.41 -6.89
C ILE A 319 -17.90 -12.50 -5.80
N ASN A 320 -17.55 -13.73 -6.18
CA ASN A 320 -17.51 -14.87 -5.25
C ASN A 320 -16.08 -15.17 -4.80
N LEU A 321 -15.72 -14.74 -3.59
CA LEU A 321 -14.40 -14.94 -3.01
C LEU A 321 -14.27 -16.25 -2.20
N GLU A 322 -15.38 -16.94 -1.87
CA GLU A 322 -15.37 -18.19 -1.06
C GLU A 322 -14.46 -19.29 -1.63
N PRO A 323 -14.44 -19.55 -2.95
CA PRO A 323 -13.56 -20.58 -3.53
C PRO A 323 -12.06 -20.31 -3.27
N TRP A 324 -11.68 -19.04 -3.24
CA TRP A 324 -10.29 -18.62 -3.03
C TRP A 324 -9.86 -18.77 -1.57
N VAL A 325 -10.76 -18.53 -0.62
CA VAL A 325 -10.53 -18.82 0.81
C VAL A 325 -10.37 -20.33 1.00
N ASN A 326 -11.27 -21.14 0.45
CA ASN A 326 -11.25 -22.58 0.57
C ASN A 326 -10.01 -23.23 -0.08
N SER A 327 -9.52 -22.66 -1.17
CA SER A 327 -8.29 -23.14 -1.84
C SER A 327 -7.00 -22.65 -1.17
N GLY A 328 -7.08 -21.75 -0.18
CA GLY A 328 -5.92 -21.15 0.48
C GLY A 328 -5.18 -20.12 -0.35
N LEU A 329 -5.75 -19.66 -1.47
CA LEU A 329 -5.21 -18.56 -2.27
C LEU A 329 -5.53 -17.19 -1.68
N LEU A 330 -6.67 -17.04 -1.00
CA LEU A 330 -7.05 -15.82 -0.29
C LEU A 330 -7.01 -16.03 1.21
N LYS A 331 -6.31 -15.14 1.92
CA LYS A 331 -6.31 -15.07 3.38
C LYS A 331 -6.79 -13.68 3.81
N PHE A 332 -7.75 -13.64 4.72
CA PHE A 332 -8.21 -12.41 5.36
C PHE A 332 -7.49 -12.19 6.69
N HIS A 333 -7.30 -10.92 7.04
CA HIS A 333 -6.94 -10.48 8.37
C HIS A 333 -7.83 -9.30 8.75
N ALA A 334 -8.91 -9.61 9.48
CA ALA A 334 -9.88 -8.62 9.94
C ALA A 334 -9.57 -8.26 11.41
N VAL A 335 -9.33 -6.97 11.68
CA VAL A 335 -8.99 -6.46 13.01
C VAL A 335 -9.44 -5.01 13.14
N ARG A 336 -9.98 -4.63 14.32
CA ARG A 336 -10.29 -3.22 14.57
C ARG A 336 -9.01 -2.42 14.75
N PRO A 337 -8.89 -1.22 14.17
CA PRO A 337 -7.69 -0.39 14.29
C PRO A 337 -7.29 -0.13 15.75
N THR A 338 -8.28 0.06 16.63
CA THR A 338 -8.07 0.37 18.06
C THR A 338 -7.56 -0.80 18.90
N GLU A 339 -7.48 -2.02 18.35
CA GLU A 339 -6.91 -3.16 19.09
C GLU A 339 -5.40 -3.07 19.23
N TYR A 340 -4.73 -2.42 18.30
CA TYR A 340 -3.28 -2.35 18.24
C TYR A 340 -2.77 -0.94 17.96
N SER A 341 -1.53 -0.67 18.35
CA SER A 341 -0.80 0.51 17.86
C SER A 341 -0.46 0.39 16.37
N LEU A 342 -0.13 1.50 15.71
CA LEU A 342 0.31 1.50 14.31
C LEU A 342 1.50 0.57 14.08
N GLU A 343 2.44 0.56 15.02
CA GLU A 343 3.63 -0.29 14.96
C GLU A 343 3.26 -1.78 15.07
N MET A 344 2.29 -2.12 15.92
CA MET A 344 1.80 -3.49 16.05
C MET A 344 1.09 -3.92 14.76
N HIS A 345 0.21 -3.07 14.20
CA HIS A 345 -0.42 -3.35 12.92
C HIS A 345 0.63 -3.62 11.83
N LEU A 346 1.63 -2.74 11.73
CA LEU A 346 2.70 -2.92 10.76
C LEU A 346 3.44 -4.25 10.96
N SER A 347 3.81 -4.58 12.19
CA SER A 347 4.51 -5.83 12.50
C SER A 347 3.71 -7.06 12.11
N VAL A 348 2.42 -7.09 12.47
CA VAL A 348 1.51 -8.18 12.11
C VAL A 348 1.39 -8.29 10.59
N MET A 349 1.24 -7.16 9.89
CA MET A 349 1.17 -7.13 8.44
C MET A 349 2.44 -7.69 7.80
N LEU A 350 3.63 -7.24 8.25
CA LEU A 350 4.91 -7.72 7.73
C LEU A 350 5.12 -9.21 8.02
N LYS A 351 4.76 -9.68 9.23
CA LYS A 351 4.81 -11.11 9.62
C LYS A 351 3.92 -11.95 8.69
N LEU A 352 2.66 -11.56 8.51
CA LEU A 352 1.72 -12.28 7.65
C LEU A 352 2.15 -12.30 6.18
N ILE A 353 2.69 -11.20 5.68
CA ILE A 353 3.25 -11.12 4.32
C ILE A 353 4.45 -12.08 4.18
N GLY A 354 5.37 -12.09 5.15
CA GLY A 354 6.54 -12.97 5.14
C GLY A 354 6.18 -14.46 5.21
N GLU A 355 5.19 -14.84 6.02
CA GLU A 355 4.72 -16.22 6.17
C GLU A 355 3.90 -16.72 4.98
N PHE A 356 2.91 -15.91 4.54
CA PHE A 356 1.96 -16.30 3.50
C PHE A 356 2.53 -16.11 2.09
N LYS A 357 3.49 -15.19 1.91
CA LYS A 357 4.14 -14.85 0.64
C LYS A 357 3.14 -14.50 -0.46
N PRO A 358 2.25 -13.52 -0.25
CA PRO A 358 1.25 -13.13 -1.24
C PRO A 358 1.91 -12.45 -2.44
N ARG A 359 1.21 -12.42 -3.58
CA ARG A 359 1.55 -11.62 -4.76
C ARG A 359 0.75 -10.33 -4.82
N VAL A 360 -0.39 -10.30 -4.15
CA VAL A 360 -1.27 -9.13 -4.01
C VAL A 360 -1.64 -8.94 -2.56
N VAL A 361 -1.58 -7.69 -2.11
CA VAL A 361 -2.02 -7.26 -0.78
C VAL A 361 -3.07 -6.17 -0.95
N ALA A 362 -4.20 -6.30 -0.28
CA ALA A 362 -5.20 -5.24 -0.18
C ALA A 362 -5.33 -4.77 1.27
N VAL A 363 -5.55 -3.47 1.47
CA VAL A 363 -5.75 -2.82 2.77
C VAL A 363 -6.98 -1.93 2.69
N ASP A 364 -8.02 -2.24 3.46
CA ASP A 364 -9.34 -1.59 3.36
C ASP A 364 -9.96 -1.26 4.74
N PRO A 365 -10.17 0.02 5.04
CA PRO A 365 -9.54 1.21 4.46
C PRO A 365 -8.36 1.70 5.32
N ILE A 366 -7.40 2.39 4.72
CA ILE A 366 -6.27 3.02 5.44
C ILE A 366 -6.72 4.22 6.28
N SER A 367 -7.85 4.86 5.93
CA SER A 367 -8.42 5.98 6.70
C SER A 367 -8.73 5.62 8.15
N ASN A 368 -9.02 4.36 8.44
CA ASN A 368 -9.32 3.90 9.80
C ASN A 368 -8.07 3.81 10.71
N LEU A 369 -6.86 4.00 10.15
CA LEU A 369 -5.62 4.08 10.92
C LEU A 369 -5.36 5.48 11.52
N TYR A 370 -5.98 6.54 10.99
CA TYR A 370 -5.76 7.92 11.46
C TYR A 370 -6.23 8.18 12.91
N PRO A 371 -7.30 7.54 13.44
CA PRO A 371 -7.68 7.73 14.84
C PRO A 371 -6.66 7.20 15.85
N ILE A 372 -5.75 6.30 15.45
CA ILE A 372 -4.76 5.66 16.34
C ILE A 372 -3.36 6.26 16.24
N GLY A 373 -3.14 7.20 15.31
CA GLY A 373 -1.87 7.91 15.14
C GLY A 373 -2.06 9.22 14.41
N ASP A 374 -1.05 10.08 14.44
CA ASP A 374 -1.05 11.29 13.63
C ASP A 374 -0.74 11.01 12.15
N ASP A 375 -0.98 12.01 11.28
CA ASP A 375 -0.75 11.90 9.84
C ASP A 375 0.67 11.47 9.49
N ILE A 376 1.66 11.94 10.25
CA ILE A 376 3.08 11.62 10.01
C ILE A 376 3.35 10.16 10.34
N GLN A 377 2.79 9.65 11.43
CA GLN A 377 2.95 8.27 11.87
C GLN A 377 2.26 7.29 10.90
N VAL A 378 1.02 7.56 10.50
CA VAL A 378 0.28 6.75 9.51
C VAL A 378 1.02 6.74 8.18
N ARG A 379 1.47 7.90 7.71
CA ARG A 379 2.26 8.00 6.47
C ARG A 379 3.57 7.22 6.56
N SER A 380 4.29 7.32 7.67
CA SER A 380 5.52 6.58 7.91
C SER A 380 5.29 5.06 7.93
N MET A 381 4.21 4.60 8.56
CA MET A 381 3.79 3.20 8.55
C MET A 381 3.49 2.71 7.13
N LEU A 382 2.67 3.45 6.38
CA LEU A 382 2.32 3.10 5.00
C LEU A 382 3.54 3.08 4.08
N MET A 383 4.47 4.04 4.23
CA MET A 383 5.71 4.07 3.46
C MET A 383 6.51 2.78 3.66
N ARG A 384 6.69 2.33 4.90
CA ARG A 384 7.40 1.08 5.22
C ARG A 384 6.70 -0.15 4.65
N LEU A 385 5.37 -0.21 4.78
CA LEU A 385 4.59 -1.32 4.22
C LEU A 385 4.72 -1.38 2.69
N ILE A 386 4.63 -0.22 2.03
CA ILE A 386 4.76 -0.10 0.57
C ILE A 386 6.17 -0.49 0.11
N ASP A 387 7.21 0.01 0.78
CA ASP A 387 8.59 -0.31 0.44
C ASP A 387 8.88 -1.81 0.62
N TYR A 388 8.38 -2.40 1.71
CA TYR A 388 8.49 -3.85 1.93
C TYR A 388 7.76 -4.66 0.85
N ALA A 389 6.52 -4.27 0.50
CA ALA A 389 5.77 -4.92 -0.57
C ALA A 389 6.49 -4.81 -1.92
N LYS A 390 7.02 -3.63 -2.26
CA LYS A 390 7.78 -3.39 -3.49
C LYS A 390 9.05 -4.21 -3.57
N SER A 391 9.79 -4.35 -2.47
CA SER A 391 11.02 -5.17 -2.43
C SER A 391 10.75 -6.65 -2.73
N LEU A 392 9.55 -7.13 -2.44
CA LEU A 392 9.09 -8.49 -2.72
C LEU A 392 8.27 -8.59 -4.04
N HIS A 393 8.20 -7.54 -4.85
CA HIS A 393 7.36 -7.43 -6.05
C HIS A 393 5.88 -7.73 -5.79
N ILE A 394 5.37 -7.38 -4.61
CA ILE A 394 3.96 -7.52 -4.22
C ILE A 394 3.21 -6.28 -4.68
N THR A 395 2.11 -6.46 -5.39
CA THR A 395 1.23 -5.35 -5.77
C THR A 395 0.29 -5.02 -4.62
N GLY A 396 0.30 -3.76 -4.18
CA GLY A 396 -0.52 -3.27 -3.07
C GLY A 396 -1.71 -2.44 -3.56
N LEU A 397 -2.92 -2.74 -3.08
CA LEU A 397 -4.10 -1.91 -3.28
C LEU A 397 -4.57 -1.39 -1.91
N PHE A 398 -4.71 -0.07 -1.82
CA PHE A 398 -5.09 0.64 -0.60
C PHE A 398 -6.36 1.42 -0.85
N THR A 399 -7.38 1.24 -0.02
CA THR A 399 -8.58 2.07 -0.11
C THR A 399 -8.51 3.20 0.93
N ASN A 400 -9.05 4.36 0.58
CA ASN A 400 -9.11 5.51 1.47
C ASN A 400 -10.49 6.16 1.44
N LEU A 401 -11.02 6.51 2.60
CA LEU A 401 -12.27 7.25 2.72
C LEU A 401 -11.98 8.75 2.55
N SER A 402 -12.66 9.40 1.62
CA SER A 402 -12.66 10.85 1.47
C SER A 402 -13.91 11.47 2.11
N ASN A 403 -13.75 12.63 2.74
CA ASN A 403 -14.86 13.37 3.34
C ASN A 403 -15.60 14.22 2.29
N ASP A 404 -16.87 14.54 2.58
CA ASP A 404 -17.71 15.42 1.76
C ASP A 404 -17.32 16.91 1.94
N GLY A 405 -16.06 17.26 1.77
CA GLY A 405 -15.68 18.66 1.67
C GLY A 405 -16.29 19.27 0.40
N ASN A 406 -16.92 20.45 0.53
CA ASN A 406 -17.51 21.25 -0.55
C ASN A 406 -16.43 21.81 -1.51
N TYR A 407 -15.43 21.00 -1.80
CA TYR A 407 -14.41 21.26 -2.80
C TYR A 407 -15.02 20.94 -4.16
N GLY A 408 -15.06 21.94 -5.04
CA GLY A 408 -15.66 21.82 -6.38
C GLY A 408 -15.28 20.50 -7.07
N ALA A 409 -16.02 20.07 -8.05
CA ALA A 409 -16.01 18.73 -8.67
C ALA A 409 -14.62 18.13 -8.98
N TYR A 410 -13.54 18.89 -8.82
CA TYR A 410 -12.15 18.55 -9.20
C TYR A 410 -11.11 18.75 -8.09
N MET A 411 -11.46 19.23 -6.88
CA MET A 411 -10.49 19.40 -5.79
C MET A 411 -10.39 18.15 -4.91
N VAL A 412 -9.15 17.79 -4.60
CA VAL A 412 -8.75 16.65 -3.77
C VAL A 412 -8.43 17.16 -2.36
N GLU A 413 -8.80 16.41 -1.33
CA GLU A 413 -8.48 16.77 0.05
C GLU A 413 -6.97 16.81 0.33
N PRO A 414 -6.49 17.73 1.21
CA PRO A 414 -5.08 17.80 1.58
C PRO A 414 -4.52 16.48 2.15
N THR A 415 -5.31 15.76 2.95
CA THR A 415 -4.93 14.44 3.52
C THR A 415 -4.73 13.37 2.46
N GLU A 416 -5.56 13.36 1.41
CA GLU A 416 -5.39 12.46 0.27
C GLU A 416 -4.11 12.78 -0.53
N MET A 417 -3.74 14.04 -0.65
CA MET A 417 -2.51 14.46 -1.33
C MET A 417 -1.25 13.90 -0.65
N HIS A 418 -1.24 13.83 0.70
CA HIS A 418 -0.09 13.32 1.44
C HIS A 418 0.16 11.82 1.22
N VAL A 419 -0.88 11.00 1.16
CA VAL A 419 -0.76 9.56 0.89
C VAL A 419 -0.56 9.28 -0.60
N SER A 420 -1.24 10.02 -1.49
CA SER A 420 -1.15 9.83 -2.93
C SER A 420 0.26 10.01 -3.49
N SER A 421 1.12 10.78 -2.79
CA SER A 421 2.53 10.94 -3.17
C SER A 421 3.33 9.64 -3.10
N LEU A 422 2.95 8.72 -2.21
CA LEU A 422 3.57 7.40 -2.03
C LEU A 422 3.11 6.38 -3.07
N MET A 423 1.94 6.61 -3.68
CA MET A 423 1.29 5.66 -4.57
C MET A 423 1.76 5.81 -6.03
N ASP A 424 1.80 4.70 -6.75
CA ASP A 424 2.13 4.68 -8.17
C ASP A 424 0.91 4.96 -9.05
N ALA A 425 -0.26 4.49 -8.64
CA ALA A 425 -1.53 4.80 -9.29
C ALA A 425 -2.56 5.32 -8.29
N TRP A 426 -3.43 6.22 -8.76
CA TRP A 426 -4.50 6.79 -7.95
C TRP A 426 -5.81 6.81 -8.73
N LEU A 427 -6.78 6.07 -8.21
CA LEU A 427 -8.14 5.92 -8.72
C LEU A 427 -9.10 6.66 -7.79
N VAL A 428 -10.05 7.40 -8.34
CA VAL A 428 -11.02 8.16 -7.57
C VAL A 428 -12.44 7.77 -7.94
N LEU A 429 -13.23 7.48 -6.92
CA LEU A 429 -14.68 7.28 -6.99
C LEU A 429 -15.39 8.46 -6.36
N LYS A 430 -16.34 9.07 -7.09
CA LYS A 430 -17.15 10.19 -6.60
C LYS A 430 -18.64 9.90 -6.81
N ASN A 431 -19.47 10.30 -5.86
CA ASN A 431 -20.90 10.38 -6.07
C ASN A 431 -21.21 11.64 -6.88
N VAL A 432 -22.06 11.50 -7.88
CA VAL A 432 -22.58 12.59 -8.72
C VAL A 432 -24.08 12.59 -8.58
N GLU A 433 -24.60 13.66 -8.00
CA GLU A 433 -26.04 13.86 -7.85
C GLU A 433 -26.56 14.70 -9.00
N GLY A 434 -27.65 14.26 -9.62
CA GLY A 434 -28.30 14.96 -10.71
C GLY A 434 -29.63 14.30 -11.08
N ASN A 435 -30.60 15.09 -11.48
CA ASN A 435 -31.93 14.63 -11.93
C ASN A 435 -32.66 13.67 -10.96
N GLY A 436 -32.43 13.83 -9.65
CA GLY A 436 -33.04 12.97 -8.62
C GLY A 436 -32.34 11.60 -8.45
N GLU A 437 -31.23 11.38 -9.12
CA GLU A 437 -30.43 10.17 -9.01
C GLU A 437 -29.05 10.45 -8.39
N ARG A 438 -28.50 9.44 -7.72
CA ARG A 438 -27.14 9.42 -7.21
C ARG A 438 -26.32 8.40 -7.99
N ASN A 439 -25.57 8.87 -8.96
CA ASN A 439 -24.69 8.07 -9.80
C ASN A 439 -23.25 8.08 -9.26
N ARG A 440 -22.40 7.14 -9.72
CA ARG A 440 -21.01 7.09 -9.33
C ARG A 440 -20.11 7.35 -10.53
N ALA A 441 -19.16 8.27 -10.37
CA ALA A 441 -18.14 8.57 -11.36
C ALA A 441 -16.81 7.95 -10.95
N PHE A 442 -16.07 7.43 -11.92
CA PHE A 442 -14.75 6.86 -11.78
C PHE A 442 -13.74 7.64 -12.64
N SER A 443 -12.57 7.90 -12.10
CA SER A 443 -11.45 8.52 -12.85
C SER A 443 -10.09 8.02 -12.37
N ILE A 444 -9.10 8.10 -13.27
CA ILE A 444 -7.69 7.87 -12.95
C ILE A 444 -7.03 9.25 -12.83
N ILE A 445 -6.53 9.57 -11.63
CA ILE A 445 -5.85 10.85 -11.37
C ILE A 445 -4.36 10.76 -11.69
N LYS A 446 -3.77 9.57 -11.44
CA LYS A 446 -2.34 9.36 -11.56
C LYS A 446 -2.06 7.90 -11.92
N SER A 447 -1.07 7.70 -12.79
CA SER A 447 -0.48 6.38 -13.04
C SER A 447 0.97 6.57 -13.48
N ARG A 448 1.91 6.22 -12.59
CA ARG A 448 3.35 6.39 -12.85
C ARG A 448 3.84 5.40 -13.89
N GLY A 449 4.66 5.88 -14.82
CA GLY A 449 5.32 5.04 -15.81
C GLY A 449 4.42 4.50 -16.91
N MET A 450 3.12 4.92 -16.98
CA MET A 450 2.21 4.51 -18.04
C MET A 450 1.24 5.60 -18.45
N ALA A 451 0.90 5.65 -19.73
CA ALA A 451 -0.19 6.47 -20.23
C ALA A 451 -1.52 5.96 -19.68
N HIS A 452 -2.40 6.86 -19.30
CA HIS A 452 -3.73 6.52 -18.81
C HIS A 452 -4.77 7.49 -19.36
N SER A 453 -6.03 7.04 -19.38
CA SER A 453 -7.16 7.88 -19.77
C SER A 453 -7.47 8.90 -18.67
N ASN A 454 -7.67 10.15 -19.08
CA ASN A 454 -8.13 11.24 -18.20
C ASN A 454 -9.66 11.40 -18.21
N GLN A 455 -10.39 10.47 -18.84
CA GLN A 455 -11.83 10.57 -19.00
C GLN A 455 -12.57 10.00 -17.79
N LEU A 456 -13.64 10.69 -17.41
CA LEU A 456 -14.63 10.17 -16.46
C LEU A 456 -15.36 8.97 -17.07
N ARG A 457 -15.69 8.00 -16.20
CA ARG A 457 -16.55 6.87 -16.50
C ARG A 457 -17.66 6.77 -15.47
N GLU A 458 -18.82 6.30 -15.88
CA GLU A 458 -19.86 5.91 -14.97
C GLU A 458 -19.50 4.55 -14.33
N PHE A 459 -19.55 4.47 -13.00
CA PHE A 459 -19.22 3.27 -12.25
C PHE A 459 -20.53 2.59 -11.81
N VAL A 460 -20.79 1.43 -12.36
CA VAL A 460 -22.01 0.66 -12.08
C VAL A 460 -21.64 -0.65 -11.38
N LEU A 461 -22.37 -0.94 -10.28
CA LEU A 461 -22.35 -2.24 -9.62
C LEU A 461 -23.60 -3.00 -10.02
N SER A 462 -23.43 -4.21 -10.53
CA SER A 462 -24.52 -5.09 -10.93
C SER A 462 -24.23 -6.52 -10.46
N ASP A 463 -25.18 -7.42 -10.64
CA ASP A 463 -25.02 -8.85 -10.35
C ASP A 463 -23.89 -9.52 -11.18
N ASN A 464 -23.38 -8.82 -12.18
CA ASN A 464 -22.25 -9.22 -13.02
C ASN A 464 -20.94 -8.51 -12.65
N GLY A 465 -20.84 -7.96 -11.45
CA GLY A 465 -19.68 -7.24 -10.96
C GLY A 465 -19.63 -5.77 -11.36
N ILE A 466 -18.41 -5.25 -11.48
CA ILE A 466 -18.12 -3.85 -11.79
C ILE A 466 -18.14 -3.59 -13.29
N GLN A 467 -18.87 -2.58 -13.70
CA GLN A 467 -18.89 -2.07 -15.07
C GLN A 467 -18.50 -0.59 -15.09
N LEU A 468 -17.61 -0.22 -16.03
CA LEU A 468 -17.25 1.16 -16.33
C LEU A 468 -17.85 1.55 -17.68
N LEU A 469 -18.85 2.41 -17.66
CA LEU A 469 -19.57 2.86 -18.84
C LEU A 469 -19.07 4.23 -19.31
N ASP A 470 -19.24 4.52 -20.60
CA ASP A 470 -18.98 5.84 -21.12
C ASP A 470 -20.01 6.84 -20.58
N VAL A 471 -19.58 8.04 -20.27
CA VAL A 471 -20.47 9.13 -19.92
C VAL A 471 -20.88 9.89 -21.19
N TYR A 472 -22.11 10.38 -21.27
CA TYR A 472 -22.53 11.22 -22.37
C TYR A 472 -22.02 12.66 -22.17
N LYS A 473 -21.38 13.22 -23.19
CA LYS A 473 -20.88 14.61 -23.21
C LYS A 473 -21.78 15.45 -24.11
N GLY A 474 -22.77 16.11 -23.51
CA GLY A 474 -23.64 17.03 -24.20
C GLY A 474 -23.19 18.51 -24.11
N ARG A 475 -23.94 19.39 -24.76
CA ARG A 475 -23.69 20.85 -24.69
C ARG A 475 -23.89 21.42 -23.29
N GLU A 476 -24.73 20.78 -22.48
CA GLU A 476 -25.09 21.18 -21.11
C GLU A 476 -24.23 20.50 -20.03
N GLY A 477 -23.26 19.66 -20.41
CA GLY A 477 -22.36 18.98 -19.47
C GLY A 477 -22.23 17.48 -19.69
N VAL A 478 -21.85 16.79 -18.60
CA VAL A 478 -21.67 15.34 -18.58
C VAL A 478 -22.89 14.70 -17.90
N PHE A 479 -23.54 13.76 -18.60
CA PHE A 479 -24.71 13.04 -18.11
C PHE A 479 -24.37 11.61 -17.70
N PHE A 480 -24.99 11.16 -16.61
CA PHE A 480 -24.89 9.83 -16.02
C PHE A 480 -26.29 9.20 -15.90
N GLY A 481 -26.36 7.88 -15.67
CA GLY A 481 -27.59 7.16 -15.35
C GLY A 481 -28.70 7.33 -16.38
N SER A 482 -29.94 7.56 -15.91
CA SER A 482 -31.11 7.72 -16.75
C SER A 482 -31.04 8.93 -17.68
N ALA A 483 -30.40 10.01 -17.26
CA ALA A 483 -30.19 11.20 -18.10
C ALA A 483 -29.33 10.90 -19.33
N ARG A 484 -28.27 10.08 -19.17
CA ARG A 484 -27.44 9.59 -20.28
C ARG A 484 -28.28 8.75 -21.27
N MET A 485 -29.06 7.80 -20.73
CA MET A 485 -29.91 6.92 -21.56
C MET A 485 -30.98 7.70 -22.33
N ALA A 486 -31.62 8.67 -21.66
CA ALA A 486 -32.60 9.52 -22.31
C ALA A 486 -32.01 10.36 -23.45
N GLN A 487 -30.82 10.91 -23.23
CA GLN A 487 -30.14 11.72 -24.24
C GLN A 487 -29.65 10.86 -25.43
N GLU A 488 -29.09 9.68 -25.16
CA GLU A 488 -28.69 8.72 -26.21
C GLU A 488 -29.90 8.27 -27.04
N SER A 489 -31.05 7.97 -26.41
CA SER A 489 -32.31 7.64 -27.11
C SER A 489 -32.80 8.78 -27.96
N GLY A 490 -32.80 10.02 -27.41
CA GLY A 490 -33.19 11.22 -28.14
C GLY A 490 -32.34 11.48 -29.39
N GLU A 491 -31.02 11.24 -29.31
CA GLU A 491 -30.13 11.36 -30.49
C GLU A 491 -30.40 10.28 -31.54
N VAL A 492 -30.69 9.06 -31.12
CA VAL A 492 -31.06 7.98 -32.06
C VAL A 492 -32.34 8.36 -32.80
N ASP A 493 -33.36 8.84 -32.09
CA ASP A 493 -34.62 9.28 -32.67
C ASP A 493 -34.42 10.47 -33.63
N GLU A 494 -33.59 11.42 -33.27
CA GLU A 494 -33.27 12.57 -34.13
C GLU A 494 -32.52 12.12 -35.41
N ARG A 495 -31.60 11.17 -35.30
CA ARG A 495 -30.90 10.58 -36.47
C ARG A 495 -31.88 9.84 -37.39
N LEU A 496 -32.80 9.06 -36.80
CA LEU A 496 -33.83 8.39 -37.58
C LEU A 496 -34.71 9.38 -38.34
N ARG A 497 -35.20 10.42 -37.67
CA ARG A 497 -36.01 11.51 -38.30
C ARG A 497 -35.23 12.19 -39.42
N LYS A 498 -33.97 12.54 -39.22
CA LYS A 498 -33.12 13.13 -40.27
C LYS A 498 -32.91 12.21 -41.46
N ASN A 499 -32.74 10.94 -41.23
CA ASN A 499 -32.62 9.95 -42.33
C ASN A 499 -33.94 9.81 -43.11
N GLU A 500 -35.06 9.73 -42.44
CA GLU A 500 -36.38 9.72 -43.06
C GLU A 500 -36.63 10.99 -43.89
N GLU A 501 -36.26 12.15 -43.41
CA GLU A 501 -36.35 13.42 -44.15
C GLU A 501 -35.46 13.42 -45.40
N ILE A 502 -34.22 12.93 -45.28
CA ILE A 502 -33.31 12.79 -46.40
C ILE A 502 -33.91 11.83 -47.46
N ASP A 503 -34.47 10.71 -47.04
CA ASP A 503 -35.04 9.73 -47.99
C ASP A 503 -36.34 10.25 -48.62
N ARG A 504 -37.11 11.08 -47.89
CA ARG A 504 -38.28 11.81 -48.45
C ARG A 504 -37.80 12.78 -49.54
N LYS A 505 -36.82 13.60 -49.26
CA LYS A 505 -36.25 14.57 -50.22
C LYS A 505 -35.66 13.87 -51.45
N LYS A 506 -34.98 12.72 -51.29
CA LYS A 506 -34.48 11.91 -52.42
C LYS A 506 -35.61 11.43 -53.33
N ARG A 507 -36.69 10.90 -52.74
CA ARG A 507 -37.89 10.47 -53.48
C ARG A 507 -38.53 11.63 -54.23
N GLU A 508 -38.59 12.81 -53.64
CA GLU A 508 -39.15 14.01 -54.27
C GLU A 508 -38.29 14.49 -55.44
N ILE A 509 -36.97 14.47 -55.30
CA ILE A 509 -36.04 14.77 -56.39
C ILE A 509 -36.17 13.76 -57.54
N GLU A 510 -36.26 12.47 -57.24
CA GLU A 510 -36.40 11.42 -58.24
C GLU A 510 -37.76 11.55 -59.00
N SER A 511 -38.83 11.89 -58.28
CA SER A 511 -40.14 12.17 -58.85
C SER A 511 -40.13 13.39 -59.78
N LYS A 512 -39.47 14.48 -59.34
CA LYS A 512 -39.30 15.68 -60.20
C LYS A 512 -38.45 15.38 -61.42
N ARG A 513 -37.42 14.59 -61.31
CA ARG A 513 -36.57 14.17 -62.42
C ARG A 513 -37.35 13.37 -63.46
N LYS A 514 -38.17 12.41 -63.02
CA LYS A 514 -39.04 11.65 -63.92
C LYS A 514 -40.04 12.51 -64.65
N LEU A 515 -40.67 13.49 -63.95
CA LEU A 515 -41.58 14.44 -64.57
C LEU A 515 -40.85 15.30 -65.64
N MET A 516 -39.66 15.76 -65.34
CA MET A 516 -38.85 16.55 -66.24
C MET A 516 -38.38 15.75 -67.48
N GLU A 517 -38.06 14.47 -67.29
CA GLU A 517 -37.75 13.55 -68.40
C GLU A 517 -38.94 13.34 -69.33
N ILE A 518 -40.15 13.18 -68.78
CA ILE A 518 -41.39 13.11 -69.57
C ILE A 518 -41.66 14.44 -70.32
N GLU A 519 -41.49 15.55 -69.67
CA GLU A 519 -41.69 16.90 -70.29
C GLU A 519 -40.69 17.14 -71.43
N ILE A 520 -39.44 16.73 -71.26
CA ILE A 520 -38.40 16.80 -72.30
C ILE A 520 -38.80 15.89 -73.50
N GLU A 521 -39.32 14.68 -73.25
CA GLU A 521 -39.71 13.78 -74.31
C GLU A 521 -40.92 14.34 -75.10
N MET A 522 -41.95 14.89 -74.42
CA MET A 522 -43.06 15.58 -75.07
C MET A 522 -42.62 16.79 -75.92
N LEU A 523 -41.70 17.59 -75.40
CA LEU A 523 -41.15 18.72 -76.15
C LEU A 523 -40.37 18.26 -77.38
N ARG A 524 -39.61 17.17 -77.31
CA ARG A 524 -38.91 16.54 -78.46
C ARG A 524 -39.89 16.04 -79.52
N GLU A 525 -40.95 15.34 -79.10
CA GLU A 525 -41.96 14.88 -80.03
C GLU A 525 -42.67 16.05 -80.77
N LYS A 526 -42.98 17.10 -79.99
CA LYS A 526 -43.60 18.33 -80.55
C LYS A 526 -42.66 18.98 -81.58
N TYR A 527 -41.39 19.12 -81.23
CA TYR A 527 -40.37 19.70 -82.09
C TYR A 527 -40.21 18.86 -83.39
N VAL A 528 -40.20 17.53 -83.32
CA VAL A 528 -40.10 16.64 -84.43
C VAL A 528 -41.33 16.77 -85.37
N ARG A 529 -42.56 16.94 -84.81
CA ARG A 529 -43.74 17.22 -85.62
C ARG A 529 -43.68 18.58 -86.31
N GLU A 530 -43.33 19.63 -85.57
CA GLU A 530 -43.17 20.94 -86.18
C GLU A 530 -42.11 20.98 -87.25
N GLU A 531 -41.00 20.22 -87.10
CA GLU A 531 -39.94 20.07 -88.14
C GLU A 531 -40.48 19.29 -89.35
N GLN A 532 -41.29 18.24 -89.14
CA GLN A 532 -41.92 17.53 -90.22
C GLN A 532 -42.92 18.43 -90.97
N ASP A 533 -43.78 19.14 -90.28
CA ASP A 533 -44.74 20.04 -90.89
C ASP A 533 -44.01 21.13 -91.69
N MET A 534 -42.91 21.68 -91.17
CA MET A 534 -42.10 22.67 -91.85
C MET A 534 -41.46 22.11 -93.11
N LYS A 535 -40.93 20.83 -93.08
CA LYS A 535 -40.38 20.14 -94.23
C LYS A 535 -41.42 19.90 -95.29
N ILE A 536 -42.65 19.56 -94.89
CA ILE A 536 -43.79 19.39 -95.83
C ILE A 536 -44.12 20.73 -96.50
N LEU A 537 -44.20 21.84 -95.73
CA LEU A 537 -44.43 23.19 -96.28
C LEU A 537 -43.33 23.58 -97.26
N ILE A 538 -42.07 23.41 -96.88
CA ILE A 538 -40.92 23.69 -97.75
C ILE A 538 -41.00 22.84 -98.99
N GLY A 539 -41.36 21.55 -98.87
CA GLY A 539 -41.56 20.66 -100.01
C GLY A 539 -42.66 21.12 -100.93
N GLN A 540 -43.77 21.63 -100.37
CA GLN A 540 -44.88 22.21 -101.14
C GLN A 540 -44.49 23.51 -101.85
N ASP A 541 -43.76 24.38 -101.15
CA ASP A 541 -43.24 25.62 -101.79
C ASP A 541 -42.24 25.34 -102.89
N ILE A 542 -41.32 24.39 -102.74
CA ILE A 542 -40.41 23.96 -103.82
C ILE A 542 -41.17 23.39 -104.97
N THR A 543 -42.24 22.61 -104.71
CA THR A 543 -43.07 22.00 -105.74
C THR A 543 -43.86 23.07 -106.49
N ARG A 544 -44.36 24.05 -105.78
CA ARG A 544 -45.05 25.23 -106.31
C ARG A 544 -44.12 26.08 -107.21
N GLU A 545 -42.94 26.38 -106.74
CA GLU A 545 -41.91 27.08 -107.51
C GLU A 545 -41.53 26.34 -108.76
N LYS A 546 -41.36 25.00 -108.70
CA LYS A 546 -41.09 24.17 -109.88
C LYS A 546 -42.25 24.17 -110.84
N THR A 547 -43.49 24.17 -110.32
CA THR A 547 -44.69 24.16 -111.19
C THR A 547 -44.86 25.52 -111.84
N GLU A 548 -44.64 26.61 -111.03
CA GLU A 548 -44.63 28.00 -111.57
C GLU A 548 -43.52 28.22 -112.62
N ALA A 549 -42.30 27.68 -112.31
CA ALA A 549 -41.18 27.75 -113.26
C ALA A 549 -41.47 26.90 -114.56
N LYS A 550 -42.17 25.79 -114.47
CA LYS A 550 -42.62 24.94 -115.59
C LYS A 550 -43.68 25.67 -116.38
N THR A 551 -44.69 26.23 -115.72
CA THR A 551 -45.73 27.06 -116.35
C THR A 551 -45.15 28.28 -117.05
N MET A 552 -44.22 28.95 -116.43
CA MET A 552 -43.46 30.11 -117.04
C MET A 552 -42.69 29.64 -118.30
N LYS A 553 -42.05 28.47 -118.27
CA LYS A 553 -41.36 27.91 -119.46
C LYS A 553 -42.38 27.53 -120.52
N GLU A 554 -43.51 26.93 -120.21
CA GLU A 554 -44.57 26.59 -121.20
C GLU A 554 -45.17 27.86 -121.79
N ILE A 555 -45.43 28.90 -121.02
CA ILE A 555 -45.89 30.20 -121.50
C ILE A 555 -44.84 30.89 -122.42
N ALA A 556 -43.54 30.76 -122.00
CA ALA A 556 -42.47 31.28 -122.85
C ALA A 556 -42.34 30.58 -124.22
N THR A 557 -42.59 29.23 -124.22
CA THR A 557 -42.55 28.43 -125.44
C THR A 557 -43.74 28.70 -126.33
N GLN A 558 -44.92 28.92 -125.81
CA GLN A 558 -46.11 29.31 -126.61
C GLN A 558 -45.94 30.73 -127.27
N ARG A 559 -45.29 31.64 -126.59
CA ARG A 559 -45.00 32.99 -127.09
C ARG A 559 -43.97 33.03 -128.23
N GLN A 560 -43.19 31.94 -128.41
CA GLN A 560 -42.19 31.82 -129.47
C GLN A 560 -42.75 31.19 -130.76
N VAL A 561 -43.98 30.66 -130.75
CA VAL A 561 -44.63 30.04 -131.95
C VAL A 561 -45.41 31.05 -132.80
N ASP A 562 -45.63 32.28 -132.28
CA ASP A 562 -46.25 33.37 -133.07
C ASP A 562 -45.22 34.32 -133.69
N ARG A 563 -44.17 33.73 -134.28
CA ARG A 563 -43.30 34.38 -135.22
C ARG A 563 -43.09 33.48 -136.42
#